data_839366bf999460c0de0a38dd33aee006
#
_entry.id   839366bf999460c0de0a38dd33aee006
#
_cell.length_a   1.000
_cell.length_b   1.000
_cell.length_c   1.000
_cell.angle_alpha   90.00
_cell.angle_beta   90.00
_cell.angle_gamma   90.00
#
_symmetry.space_group_name_H-M   'P 1'
#
loop_
_entity.id
_entity.type
_entity.pdbx_description
1 polymer ?
#
loop_
_entity_poly.entity_id
_entity_poly.type
_entity_poly.pdbx_seq_one_letter_code
_entity_poly.pdbx_strand_id
1 'polypeptide(L)'
;MLWPLSRMMSGVLLAATVAVSTGAQAFVRPAPAPAATDQTDVGLSQLPRQAQEVHRLILVGGPFRYDKDGTVFGNRERKLPRQTRGHYREYTVPTPGARDRGARR
;
A
#
# COMPACT_ATOMS: atom_id res chain seq x y z
N MET A 1 77.52 -49.98 1.68
CA MET A 1 76.27 -50.00 0.92
C MET A 1 75.43 -48.82 1.30
N LEU A 2 75.38 -47.85 0.43
CA LEU A 2 74.63 -46.66 0.66
C LEU A 2 73.28 -46.78 0.06
N TRP A 3 72.30 -46.60 0.86
CA TRP A 3 70.94 -46.64 0.47
C TRP A 3 70.43 -45.21 0.14
N PRO A 4 70.01 -44.94 -1.05
CA PRO A 4 69.41 -43.62 -1.30
C PRO A 4 67.99 -43.61 -0.81
N LEU A 5 67.75 -42.84 0.19
CA LEU A 5 66.43 -42.54 0.64
C LEU A 5 65.79 -41.56 -0.35
N SER A 6 65.04 -42.12 -1.25
CA SER A 6 64.18 -41.33 -2.08
C SER A 6 63.05 -40.76 -1.22
N ARG A 7 63.17 -39.54 -0.87
CA ARG A 7 62.11 -38.81 -0.17
C ARG A 7 61.12 -38.34 -1.22
N MET A 8 60.06 -39.05 -1.36
CA MET A 8 58.91 -38.59 -2.05
C MET A 8 58.23 -37.47 -1.21
N MET A 9 58.42 -36.28 -1.62
CA MET A 9 57.60 -35.17 -1.10
C MET A 9 56.23 -35.26 -1.76
N SER A 10 55.28 -35.81 -1.03
CA SER A 10 53.89 -35.67 -1.37
C SER A 10 53.48 -34.22 -1.15
N GLY A 11 53.37 -33.49 -2.23
CA GLY A 11 52.76 -32.17 -2.19
C GLY A 11 51.27 -32.32 -1.90
N VAL A 12 50.89 -31.98 -0.69
CA VAL A 12 49.47 -31.82 -0.37
C VAL A 12 49.00 -30.55 -1.03
N LEU A 13 48.34 -30.72 -2.14
CA LEU A 13 47.64 -29.59 -2.79
C LEU A 13 46.39 -29.33 -1.98
N LEU A 14 46.46 -28.34 -1.12
CA LEU A 14 45.28 -27.85 -0.41
C LEU A 14 44.45 -27.04 -1.38
N ALA A 15 43.47 -27.65 -2.02
CA ALA A 15 42.49 -26.96 -2.77
C ALA A 15 41.55 -26.24 -1.80
N ALA A 16 41.80 -24.96 -1.59
CA ALA A 16 40.86 -24.11 -0.89
C ALA A 16 39.65 -23.91 -1.80
N THR A 17 38.63 -24.69 -1.61
CA THR A 17 37.33 -24.42 -2.21
C THR A 17 36.77 -23.22 -1.50
N VAL A 18 36.91 -22.08 -2.11
CA VAL A 18 36.17 -20.91 -1.71
C VAL A 18 34.71 -21.19 -2.09
N ALA A 19 33.93 -21.59 -1.11
CA ALA A 19 32.49 -21.63 -1.25
C ALA A 19 32.02 -20.19 -1.35
N VAL A 20 31.84 -19.73 -2.56
CA VAL A 20 31.10 -18.52 -2.79
C VAL A 20 29.66 -18.83 -2.42
N SER A 21 29.29 -18.56 -1.18
CA SER A 21 27.92 -18.51 -0.80
C SER A 21 27.30 -17.33 -1.56
N THR A 22 26.74 -17.60 -2.71
CA THR A 22 25.81 -16.69 -3.35
C THR A 22 24.64 -16.56 -2.38
N GLY A 23 24.74 -15.59 -1.50
CA GLY A 23 23.60 -15.17 -0.72
C GLY A 23 22.50 -14.81 -1.70
N ALA A 24 21.48 -15.66 -1.77
CA ALA A 24 20.28 -15.32 -2.47
C ALA A 24 19.72 -14.07 -1.79
N GLN A 25 20.05 -12.93 -2.33
CA GLN A 25 19.38 -11.70 -1.92
C GLN A 25 17.93 -11.88 -2.38
N ALA A 26 17.06 -12.13 -1.43
CA ALA A 26 15.66 -12.08 -1.67
C ALA A 26 15.36 -10.65 -2.14
N PHE A 27 15.17 -10.47 -3.44
CA PHE A 27 14.59 -9.26 -3.96
C PHE A 27 13.18 -9.21 -3.38
N VAL A 28 13.00 -8.42 -2.34
CA VAL A 28 11.69 -7.97 -1.95
C VAL A 28 11.23 -7.09 -3.10
N ARG A 29 10.46 -7.67 -4.01
CA ARG A 29 9.75 -6.88 -5.00
C ARG A 29 8.94 -5.86 -4.22
N PRO A 30 9.15 -4.55 -4.43
CA PRO A 30 8.18 -3.60 -3.93
C PRO A 30 6.83 -4.01 -4.51
N ALA A 31 5.84 -4.14 -3.66
CA ALA A 31 4.48 -4.38 -4.11
C ALA A 31 4.20 -3.40 -5.24
N PRO A 32 3.60 -3.84 -6.37
CA PRO A 32 3.27 -2.90 -7.43
C PRO A 32 2.49 -1.78 -6.80
N ALA A 33 3.00 -0.56 -6.93
CA ALA A 33 2.26 0.62 -6.51
C ALA A 33 0.85 0.48 -7.10
N PRO A 34 -0.20 0.68 -6.31
CA PRO A 34 -1.55 0.64 -6.84
C PRO A 34 -1.54 1.52 -8.07
N ALA A 35 -2.01 0.95 -9.18
CA ALA A 35 -2.00 1.64 -10.46
C ALA A 35 -2.49 3.06 -10.20
N ALA A 36 -1.63 4.03 -10.52
CA ALA A 36 -1.96 5.43 -10.33
C ALA A 36 -3.19 5.72 -11.19
N THR A 37 -4.36 5.52 -10.61
CA THR A 37 -5.52 6.25 -11.06
C THR A 37 -5.14 7.71 -10.90
N ASP A 38 -5.40 8.54 -11.89
CA ASP A 38 -5.14 9.98 -11.87
C ASP A 38 -5.84 10.69 -10.70
N GLN A 39 -5.65 10.17 -9.51
CA GLN A 39 -6.13 10.77 -8.29
C GLN A 39 -5.07 11.75 -7.83
N THR A 40 -5.26 12.99 -8.21
CA THR A 40 -4.51 14.09 -7.61
C THR A 40 -4.91 14.16 -6.14
N ASP A 41 -3.97 13.95 -5.27
CA ASP A 41 -4.19 14.12 -3.84
C ASP A 41 -4.55 15.59 -3.56
N VAL A 42 -5.67 15.79 -2.93
CA VAL A 42 -6.17 17.09 -2.53
C VAL A 42 -6.03 17.22 -1.01
N GLY A 43 -5.36 18.28 -0.57
CA GLY A 43 -5.27 18.57 0.86
C GLY A 43 -6.65 18.88 1.47
N LEU A 44 -6.87 18.43 2.71
CA LEU A 44 -8.14 18.65 3.41
C LEU A 44 -8.52 20.13 3.47
N SER A 45 -7.56 21.03 3.64
CA SER A 45 -7.77 22.47 3.68
C SER A 45 -8.24 23.07 2.34
N GLN A 46 -8.05 22.34 1.23
CA GLN A 46 -8.49 22.75 -0.11
C GLN A 46 -9.94 22.34 -0.38
N LEU A 47 -10.54 21.53 0.45
CA LEU A 47 -11.94 21.13 0.32
C LEU A 47 -12.87 22.23 0.81
N PRO A 48 -14.11 22.26 0.31
CA PRO A 48 -15.14 23.16 0.87
C PRO A 48 -15.29 22.92 2.37
N ARG A 49 -15.63 23.98 3.09
CA ARG A 49 -15.79 23.91 4.55
C ARG A 49 -16.76 22.81 5.00
N GLN A 50 -17.83 22.61 4.27
CA GLN A 50 -18.81 21.57 4.56
C GLN A 50 -18.18 20.15 4.49
N ALA A 51 -17.29 19.92 3.53
CA ALA A 51 -16.57 18.67 3.41
C ALA A 51 -15.60 18.46 4.57
N GLN A 52 -14.93 19.51 5.01
CA GLN A 52 -14.05 19.46 6.19
C GLN A 52 -14.81 19.12 7.47
N GLU A 53 -16.00 19.68 7.64
CA GLU A 53 -16.87 19.37 8.78
C GLU A 53 -17.34 17.92 8.79
N VAL A 54 -17.75 17.41 7.63
CA VAL A 54 -18.14 15.99 7.49
C VAL A 54 -16.96 15.07 7.77
N HIS A 55 -15.78 15.40 7.27
CA HIS A 55 -14.57 14.63 7.57
C HIS A 55 -14.30 14.55 9.08
N ARG A 56 -14.46 15.66 9.79
CA ARG A 56 -14.30 15.68 11.25
C ARG A 56 -15.35 14.79 11.94
N LEU A 57 -16.59 14.83 11.48
CA LEU A 57 -17.66 13.98 12.03
C LEU A 57 -17.37 12.49 11.78
N ILE A 58 -16.82 12.13 10.64
CA ILE A 58 -16.39 10.75 10.35
C ILE A 58 -15.37 10.27 11.37
N LEU A 59 -14.40 11.10 11.72
CA LEU A 59 -13.35 10.75 12.69
C LEU A 59 -13.89 10.56 14.11
N VAL A 60 -14.92 11.30 14.49
CA VAL A 60 -15.53 11.21 15.84
C VAL A 60 -16.76 10.30 15.91
N GLY A 61 -17.19 9.74 14.78
CA GLY A 61 -18.32 8.82 14.73
C GLY A 61 -19.70 9.47 14.62
N GLY A 62 -19.80 10.73 14.25
CA GLY A 62 -21.08 11.44 14.11
C GLY A 62 -21.36 12.42 15.21
N PRO A 63 -22.59 12.93 15.35
CA PRO A 63 -23.79 12.51 14.62
C PRO A 63 -23.82 12.96 13.16
N PHE A 64 -24.46 12.17 12.30
CA PHE A 64 -24.65 12.50 10.89
C PHE A 64 -26.08 12.98 10.63
N ARG A 65 -26.19 13.89 9.65
CA ARG A 65 -27.46 14.55 9.34
C ARG A 65 -28.46 13.66 8.63
N TYR A 66 -27.97 12.68 7.84
CA TYR A 66 -28.79 11.83 7.01
C TYR A 66 -28.61 10.36 7.39
N ASP A 67 -29.70 9.59 7.34
CA ASP A 67 -29.68 8.16 7.67
C ASP A 67 -28.78 7.34 6.73
N LYS A 68 -28.59 7.82 5.51
CA LYS A 68 -27.74 7.18 4.51
C LYS A 68 -26.26 7.44 4.71
N ASP A 69 -25.87 8.32 5.61
CA ASP A 69 -24.48 8.58 5.89
C ASP A 69 -23.83 7.37 6.55
N GLY A 70 -22.68 6.97 6.03
CA GLY A 70 -21.97 5.79 6.49
C GLY A 70 -22.37 4.48 5.81
N THR A 71 -23.26 4.52 4.81
CA THR A 71 -23.61 3.32 4.05
C THR A 71 -22.46 2.89 3.15
N VAL A 72 -22.42 1.60 2.83
CA VAL A 72 -21.40 1.04 1.95
C VAL A 72 -21.54 1.61 0.55
N PHE A 73 -20.45 2.16 0.04
CA PHE A 73 -20.35 2.65 -1.33
C PHE A 73 -19.89 1.52 -2.26
N GLY A 74 -20.69 1.23 -3.29
CA GLY A 74 -20.45 0.09 -4.16
C GLY A 74 -19.40 0.30 -5.24
N ASN A 75 -18.96 1.53 -5.47
CA ASN A 75 -17.97 1.90 -6.53
C ASN A 75 -18.33 1.32 -7.91
N ARG A 76 -19.61 1.37 -8.28
CA ARG A 76 -20.12 0.77 -9.52
C ARG A 76 -19.50 1.35 -10.78
N GLU A 77 -19.15 2.63 -10.76
CA GLU A 77 -18.51 3.32 -11.88
C GLU A 77 -17.00 3.09 -11.93
N ARG A 78 -16.45 2.40 -10.96
CA ARG A 78 -15.02 2.06 -10.85
C ARG A 78 -14.09 3.28 -10.92
N LYS A 79 -14.54 4.41 -10.41
CA LYS A 79 -13.72 5.63 -10.33
C LYS A 79 -12.65 5.57 -9.24
N LEU A 80 -12.88 4.75 -8.23
CA LEU A 80 -11.93 4.51 -7.15
C LEU A 80 -11.23 3.16 -7.36
N PRO A 81 -10.04 2.97 -6.79
CA PRO A 81 -9.36 1.68 -6.82
C PRO A 81 -10.25 0.57 -6.29
N ARG A 82 -10.20 -0.59 -6.95
CA ARG A 82 -11.00 -1.75 -6.53
C ARG A 82 -10.58 -2.23 -5.15
N GLN A 83 -11.54 -2.33 -4.24
CA GLN A 83 -11.34 -2.80 -2.88
C GLN A 83 -12.46 -3.77 -2.48
N THR A 84 -12.25 -4.45 -1.37
CA THR A 84 -13.25 -5.34 -0.78
C THR A 84 -14.53 -4.59 -0.46
N ARG A 85 -15.68 -5.23 -0.63
CA ARG A 85 -16.97 -4.64 -0.26
C ARG A 85 -16.94 -4.14 1.19
N GLY A 86 -17.41 -2.93 1.40
CA GLY A 86 -17.40 -2.27 2.71
C GLY A 86 -16.17 -1.44 2.99
N HIS A 87 -15.16 -1.45 2.11
CA HIS A 87 -14.00 -0.59 2.23
C HIS A 87 -14.36 0.89 2.09
N TYR A 88 -15.18 1.22 1.11
CA TYR A 88 -15.67 2.57 0.89
C TYR A 88 -17.04 2.77 1.54
N ARG A 89 -17.18 3.91 2.18
CA ARG A 89 -18.46 4.38 2.71
C ARG A 89 -18.76 5.76 2.18
N GLU A 90 -20.04 6.04 1.96
CA GLU A 90 -20.48 7.34 1.48
C GLU A 90 -21.00 8.20 2.61
N TYR A 91 -20.72 9.48 2.52
CA TYR A 91 -21.23 10.49 3.46
C TYR A 91 -21.71 11.68 2.67
N THR A 92 -22.80 12.29 3.12
CA THR A 92 -23.35 13.46 2.48
C THR A 92 -22.59 14.71 2.91
N VAL A 93 -22.12 15.47 1.93
CA VAL A 93 -21.58 16.81 2.15
C VAL A 93 -22.70 17.81 1.84
N PRO A 94 -23.14 18.64 2.79
CA PRO A 94 -24.20 19.60 2.55
C PRO A 94 -23.90 20.47 1.34
N THR A 95 -24.87 20.57 0.43
CA THR A 95 -24.76 21.42 -0.76
C THR A 95 -25.45 22.74 -0.47
N PRO A 96 -24.74 23.88 -0.53
CA PRO A 96 -25.35 25.18 -0.29
C PRO A 96 -26.54 25.43 -1.22
N GLY A 97 -27.68 25.86 -0.66
CA GLY A 97 -28.90 26.14 -1.42
C GLY A 97 -29.73 24.95 -1.86
N ALA A 98 -29.29 23.73 -1.60
CA ALA A 98 -30.07 22.53 -1.89
C ALA A 98 -31.18 22.33 -0.85
N ARG A 99 -32.40 22.07 -1.33
CA ARG A 99 -33.56 21.78 -0.48
C ARG A 99 -33.63 20.32 -0.05
N ASP A 100 -32.93 19.45 -0.75
CA ASP A 100 -32.80 18.04 -0.51
C ASP A 100 -31.38 17.68 -0.03
N ARG A 101 -31.07 16.40 -0.03
CA ARG A 101 -29.74 15.89 0.32
C ARG A 101 -28.62 16.42 -0.59
N GLY A 102 -28.95 16.89 -1.80
CA GLY A 102 -27.98 17.34 -2.79
C GLY A 102 -27.17 16.19 -3.40
N ALA A 103 -26.20 16.52 -4.24
CA ALA A 103 -25.41 15.56 -5.01
C ALA A 103 -24.01 15.29 -4.43
N ARG A 104 -23.55 16.10 -3.51
CA ARG A 104 -22.20 15.96 -2.95
C ARG A 104 -22.11 14.78 -1.98
N ARG A 105 -21.12 13.93 -2.24
CA ARG A 105 -20.77 12.77 -1.40
C ARG A 105 -19.27 12.76 -1.17
#